data_a9bd6219443c4d445b17da122b8aa2f9
#
_entry.id   a9bd6219443c4d445b17da122b8aa2f9
#
_cell.length_a   1.000
_cell.length_b   1.000
_cell.length_c   1.000
_cell.angle_alpha   90.00
_cell.angle_beta   90.00
_cell.angle_gamma   90.00
#
_symmetry.space_group_name_H-M   'P 1'
#
loop_
_entity.id
_entity.type
_entity.pdbx_description
1 polymer ?
#
loop_
_entity_poly.entity_id
_entity_poly.type
_entity_poly.pdbx_seq_one_letter_code
_entity_poly.pdbx_strand_id
1 'polypeptide(L)'
;MTVDRTTAYATTSGIALPEQPTAPAVELRGACRAAPVVRDLRDRAGRSPHALLFGPKDLVVITGLPGSGKSTLMKRAVGGIRIDSQDTRDRWDGRLSRLLPYALYRPLVRLAHYAGLRGALRSGEGVVVHDCGTQAWVRSWLAREARRRGGTLHLLLLDVTADTALEGQRERGRGVSRYAFLRHRGAASRLIRSVERGDLPQGCDSAVLIDRDAADVLRRIGFTG
;
A
#
# COMPACT_ATOMS: atom_id res chain seq x y z
N MET A 1 14.06 -65.53 44.38
CA MET A 1 13.21 -64.35 44.64
C MET A 1 13.64 -63.24 43.72
N THR A 2 12.94 -63.16 42.63
CA THR A 2 13.24 -62.20 41.56
C THR A 2 12.26 -61.01 41.68
N VAL A 3 12.75 -59.85 41.89
CA VAL A 3 11.95 -58.63 41.97
C VAL A 3 12.00 -57.88 40.60
N ASP A 4 10.88 -57.91 39.95
CA ASP A 4 10.66 -57.24 38.67
C ASP A 4 10.40 -55.74 38.93
N ARG A 5 11.21 -54.87 38.37
CA ARG A 5 11.04 -53.41 38.39
C ARG A 5 10.44 -52.96 37.08
N THR A 6 9.14 -52.79 37.05
CA THR A 6 8.44 -52.16 35.94
C THR A 6 8.66 -50.63 35.99
N THR A 7 9.39 -50.12 35.04
CA THR A 7 9.60 -48.69 34.87
C THR A 7 8.44 -48.11 34.01
N ALA A 8 7.57 -47.33 34.63
CA ALA A 8 6.51 -46.64 33.95
C ALA A 8 7.09 -45.41 33.24
N TYR A 9 6.99 -45.38 31.92
CA TYR A 9 7.24 -44.16 31.12
C TYR A 9 6.03 -43.25 31.18
N ALA A 10 6.19 -42.06 31.74
CA ALA A 10 5.20 -41.00 31.69
C ALA A 10 5.19 -40.41 30.29
N THR A 11 4.10 -40.60 29.55
CA THR A 11 3.83 -39.95 28.26
C THR A 11 3.45 -38.51 28.54
N THR A 12 4.32 -37.58 28.24
CA THR A 12 4.01 -36.16 28.28
C THR A 12 3.07 -35.82 27.12
N SER A 13 1.79 -35.69 27.39
CA SER A 13 0.81 -35.17 26.44
C SER A 13 1.17 -33.70 26.15
N GLY A 14 1.69 -33.45 24.97
CA GLY A 14 1.91 -32.09 24.47
C GLY A 14 0.57 -31.36 24.39
N ILE A 15 0.41 -30.32 25.17
CA ILE A 15 -0.70 -29.37 25.04
C ILE A 15 -0.50 -28.66 23.70
N ALA A 16 -1.32 -29.02 22.73
CA ALA A 16 -1.40 -28.28 21.49
C ALA A 16 -1.90 -26.86 21.82
N LEU A 17 -1.07 -25.84 21.58
CA LEU A 17 -1.50 -24.46 21.61
C LEU A 17 -2.63 -24.28 20.60
N PRO A 18 -3.76 -23.64 20.96
CA PRO A 18 -4.82 -23.39 20.02
C PRO A 18 -4.27 -22.51 18.88
N GLU A 19 -4.41 -23.01 17.65
CA GLU A 19 -4.12 -22.20 16.46
C GLU A 19 -4.98 -20.93 16.52
N GLN A 20 -4.33 -19.79 16.57
CA GLN A 20 -5.02 -18.52 16.51
C GLN A 20 -5.70 -18.43 15.13
N PRO A 21 -6.99 -18.07 15.07
CA PRO A 21 -7.69 -17.94 13.80
C PRO A 21 -6.98 -16.87 12.98
N THR A 22 -6.34 -17.28 11.90
CA THR A 22 -5.79 -16.39 10.88
C THR A 22 -6.96 -15.60 10.30
N ALA A 23 -6.94 -14.28 10.47
CA ALA A 23 -7.95 -13.41 9.88
C ALA A 23 -8.01 -13.66 8.36
N PRO A 24 -9.18 -13.81 7.76
CA PRO A 24 -9.31 -14.20 6.37
C PRO A 24 -8.67 -13.17 5.42
N ALA A 25 -8.03 -13.65 4.37
CA ALA A 25 -7.60 -12.81 3.27
C ALA A 25 -8.84 -12.21 2.56
N VAL A 26 -8.79 -10.91 2.28
CA VAL A 26 -9.83 -10.25 1.52
C VAL A 26 -9.43 -10.22 0.05
N GLU A 27 -10.16 -10.95 -0.78
CA GLU A 27 -9.98 -10.94 -2.22
C GLU A 27 -10.79 -9.81 -2.87
N LEU A 28 -10.09 -8.92 -3.56
CA LEU A 28 -10.66 -7.77 -4.29
C LEU A 28 -10.55 -8.07 -5.79
N ARG A 29 -11.40 -8.97 -6.30
CA ARG A 29 -11.47 -9.23 -7.75
C ARG A 29 -12.24 -8.10 -8.41
N GLY A 30 -11.66 -7.51 -9.47
CA GLY A 30 -12.36 -6.65 -10.39
C GLY A 30 -13.30 -7.49 -11.25
N ALA A 31 -14.55 -7.59 -10.87
CA ALA A 31 -15.57 -8.15 -11.73
C ALA A 31 -15.99 -7.12 -12.79
N CYS A 32 -16.32 -7.58 -13.98
CA CYS A 32 -16.83 -6.81 -15.09
C CYS A 32 -17.95 -5.82 -14.62
N ARG A 33 -17.65 -4.51 -14.58
CA ARG A 33 -18.57 -3.39 -14.30
C ARG A 33 -19.56 -3.58 -13.13
N ALA A 34 -19.15 -4.25 -12.07
CA ALA A 34 -19.89 -4.19 -10.80
C ALA A 34 -19.84 -2.75 -10.24
N ALA A 35 -20.83 -2.39 -9.42
CA ALA A 35 -20.85 -1.12 -8.72
C ALA A 35 -19.51 -0.89 -7.99
N PRO A 36 -19.03 0.36 -7.89
CA PRO A 36 -17.76 0.67 -7.24
C PRO A 36 -17.75 0.14 -5.81
N VAL A 37 -16.74 -0.64 -5.47
CA VAL A 37 -16.63 -1.29 -4.16
C VAL A 37 -15.78 -0.42 -3.25
N VAL A 38 -16.37 0.11 -2.19
CA VAL A 38 -15.65 0.80 -1.11
C VAL A 38 -15.58 -0.12 0.11
N ARG A 39 -14.38 -0.31 0.66
CA ARG A 39 -14.15 -1.04 1.91
C ARG A 39 -13.50 -0.13 2.92
N ASP A 40 -14.18 0.10 4.04
CA ASP A 40 -13.61 0.82 5.17
C ASP A 40 -13.10 -0.19 6.20
N LEU A 41 -11.79 -0.16 6.41
CA LEU A 41 -11.08 -1.02 7.36
C LEU A 41 -10.51 -0.22 8.53
N ARG A 42 -10.87 1.04 8.69
CA ARG A 42 -10.48 1.89 9.81
C ARG A 42 -11.26 1.49 11.08
N ASP A 43 -10.73 1.84 12.22
CA ASP A 43 -11.35 1.68 13.56
C ASP A 43 -11.79 0.23 13.87
N ARG A 44 -11.08 -0.76 13.35
CA ARG A 44 -11.42 -2.19 13.54
C ARG A 44 -10.76 -2.85 14.74
N ALA A 45 -10.04 -2.10 15.57
CA ALA A 45 -9.39 -2.59 16.79
C ALA A 45 -8.61 -3.92 16.57
N GLY A 46 -7.74 -3.95 15.57
CA GLY A 46 -6.91 -5.14 15.24
C GLY A 46 -7.63 -6.24 14.43
N ARG A 47 -8.93 -6.11 14.15
CA ARG A 47 -9.70 -7.08 13.33
C ARG A 47 -9.62 -6.80 11.83
N SER A 48 -8.62 -6.05 11.39
CA SER A 48 -8.36 -5.80 9.96
C SER A 48 -7.70 -7.02 9.31
N PRO A 49 -7.94 -7.26 8.02
CA PRO A 49 -7.37 -8.40 7.31
C PRO A 49 -5.83 -8.30 7.24
N HIS A 50 -5.16 -9.43 7.35
CA HIS A 50 -3.71 -9.51 7.18
C HIS A 50 -3.26 -9.44 5.71
N ALA A 51 -4.17 -9.68 4.77
CA ALA A 51 -3.88 -9.67 3.34
C ALA A 51 -4.98 -8.98 2.53
N LEU A 52 -4.56 -8.23 1.53
CA LEU A 52 -5.40 -7.71 0.45
C LEU A 52 -4.91 -8.35 -0.86
N LEU A 53 -5.81 -9.03 -1.56
CA LEU A 53 -5.53 -9.73 -2.79
C LEU A 53 -6.34 -9.11 -3.94
N PHE A 54 -5.68 -8.89 -5.05
CA PHE A 54 -6.21 -8.27 -6.26
C PHE A 54 -6.05 -9.22 -7.45
N GLY A 55 -6.68 -8.93 -8.57
CA GLY A 55 -6.52 -9.72 -9.77
C GLY A 55 -5.08 -9.67 -10.34
N PRO A 56 -4.66 -10.66 -11.14
CA PRO A 56 -3.26 -10.82 -11.54
C PRO A 56 -2.72 -9.68 -12.40
N LYS A 57 -3.61 -8.92 -13.05
CA LYS A 57 -3.25 -7.78 -13.92
C LYS A 57 -3.68 -6.43 -13.35
N ASP A 58 -4.12 -6.41 -12.10
CA ASP A 58 -4.64 -5.19 -11.48
C ASP A 58 -3.53 -4.19 -11.13
N LEU A 59 -3.91 -2.95 -11.00
CA LEU A 59 -3.06 -1.88 -10.49
C LEU A 59 -3.61 -1.39 -9.16
N VAL A 60 -2.74 -1.27 -8.17
CA VAL A 60 -3.08 -0.75 -6.85
C VAL A 60 -2.33 0.55 -6.61
N VAL A 61 -3.04 1.65 -6.40
CA VAL A 61 -2.44 2.94 -6.06
C VAL A 61 -2.56 3.16 -4.56
N ILE A 62 -1.41 3.24 -3.89
CA ILE A 62 -1.36 3.60 -2.47
C ILE A 62 -1.18 5.11 -2.34
N THR A 63 -2.14 5.77 -1.69
CA THR A 63 -2.14 7.21 -1.48
C THR A 63 -2.39 7.59 -0.02
N GLY A 64 -2.10 8.83 0.35
CA GLY A 64 -2.23 9.37 1.71
C GLY A 64 -1.24 10.50 1.95
N LEU A 65 -1.22 11.05 3.17
CA LEU A 65 -0.37 12.19 3.51
C LEU A 65 1.13 11.89 3.36
N PRO A 66 1.97 12.87 2.99
CA PRO A 66 3.42 12.76 3.13
C PRO A 66 3.78 12.49 4.60
N GLY A 67 4.56 11.43 4.86
CA GLY A 67 4.88 10.99 6.21
C GLY A 67 3.94 9.94 6.81
N SER A 68 2.83 9.60 6.17
CA SER A 68 1.85 8.64 6.69
C SER A 68 2.32 7.18 6.77
N GLY A 69 3.50 6.81 6.27
CA GLY A 69 4.00 5.42 6.32
C GLY A 69 3.79 4.59 5.05
N LYS A 70 3.27 5.16 3.95
CA LYS A 70 3.01 4.43 2.68
C LYS A 70 4.19 3.62 2.17
N SER A 71 5.38 4.24 2.08
CA SER A 71 6.59 3.55 1.61
C SER A 71 7.01 2.41 2.54
N THR A 72 6.82 2.57 3.84
CA THR A 72 7.07 1.52 4.84
C THR A 72 6.10 0.36 4.65
N LEU A 73 4.81 0.66 4.49
CA LEU A 73 3.78 -0.34 4.18
C LEU A 73 4.11 -1.09 2.89
N MET A 74 4.45 -0.37 1.80
CA MET A 74 4.81 -0.99 0.53
C MET A 74 6.03 -1.91 0.66
N LYS A 75 7.08 -1.46 1.35
CA LYS A 75 8.30 -2.27 1.54
C LYS A 75 8.03 -3.54 2.35
N ARG A 76 7.13 -3.48 3.32
CA ARG A 76 6.80 -4.60 4.20
C ARG A 76 5.79 -5.57 3.56
N ALA A 77 4.74 -5.04 2.93
CA ALA A 77 3.57 -5.84 2.55
C ALA A 77 3.54 -6.25 1.07
N VAL A 78 4.28 -5.57 0.19
CA VAL A 78 4.25 -5.87 -1.25
C VAL A 78 5.40 -6.79 -1.62
N GLY A 79 5.09 -8.04 -1.96
CA GLY A 79 6.08 -9.04 -2.42
C GLY A 79 6.38 -9.00 -3.93
N GLY A 80 5.53 -8.35 -4.74
CA GLY A 80 5.65 -8.24 -6.19
C GLY A 80 6.21 -6.90 -6.68
N ILE A 81 5.83 -6.53 -7.89
CA ILE A 81 6.29 -5.29 -8.53
C ILE A 81 5.70 -4.08 -7.78
N ARG A 82 6.57 -3.26 -7.24
CA ARG A 82 6.21 -1.99 -6.61
C ARG A 82 7.00 -0.82 -7.19
N ILE A 83 6.33 0.29 -7.39
CA ILE A 83 6.93 1.54 -7.89
C ILE A 83 6.73 2.63 -6.84
N ASP A 84 7.79 2.91 -6.10
CA ASP A 84 7.81 3.99 -5.12
C ASP A 84 8.65 5.17 -5.65
N SER A 85 8.04 6.36 -5.64
CA SER A 85 8.72 7.60 -6.00
C SER A 85 9.89 7.92 -5.06
N GLN A 86 9.83 7.46 -3.80
CA GLN A 86 10.90 7.60 -2.83
C GLN A 86 12.13 6.79 -3.25
N ASP A 87 11.95 5.52 -3.63
CA ASP A 87 13.07 4.65 -4.06
C ASP A 87 13.78 5.22 -5.30
N THR A 88 13.03 5.85 -6.21
CA THR A 88 13.62 6.54 -7.36
C THR A 88 14.41 7.77 -6.92
N ARG A 89 13.88 8.58 -6.03
CA ARG A 89 14.55 9.76 -5.49
C ARG A 89 15.83 9.36 -4.74
N ASP A 90 15.76 8.39 -3.84
CA ASP A 90 16.92 7.96 -3.03
C ASP A 90 18.07 7.44 -3.89
N ARG A 91 17.77 6.74 -5.00
CA ARG A 91 18.78 6.32 -5.99
C ARG A 91 19.47 7.50 -6.68
N TRP A 92 18.75 8.55 -6.99
CA TRP A 92 19.29 9.73 -7.64
C TRP A 92 20.02 10.64 -6.64
N ASP A 93 19.50 10.79 -5.42
CA ASP A 93 20.14 11.53 -4.33
C ASP A 93 21.50 10.90 -4.00
N GLY A 94 21.61 9.58 -3.94
CA GLY A 94 22.89 8.90 -3.73
C GLY A 94 23.95 9.15 -4.81
N ARG A 95 23.52 9.49 -6.04
CA ARG A 95 24.42 9.74 -7.18
C ARG A 95 24.78 11.22 -7.38
N LEU A 96 23.81 12.12 -7.19
CA LEU A 96 23.91 13.52 -7.60
C LEU A 96 23.90 14.52 -6.44
N SER A 97 23.48 14.14 -5.23
CA SER A 97 23.32 15.07 -4.10
C SER A 97 24.60 15.76 -3.67
N ARG A 98 25.77 15.17 -3.99
CA ARG A 98 27.11 15.78 -3.72
C ARG A 98 27.51 16.82 -4.74
N LEU A 99 26.88 16.84 -5.91
CA LEU A 99 27.26 17.68 -7.06
C LEU A 99 26.25 18.76 -7.37
N LEU A 100 24.95 18.49 -7.14
CA LEU A 100 23.87 19.36 -7.57
C LEU A 100 22.77 19.47 -6.52
N PRO A 101 22.17 20.66 -6.32
CA PRO A 101 20.95 20.83 -5.53
C PRO A 101 19.79 20.02 -6.11
N TYR A 102 18.97 19.41 -5.25
CA TYR A 102 17.81 18.60 -5.67
C TYR A 102 16.88 19.27 -6.67
N ALA A 103 16.71 20.59 -6.57
CA ALA A 103 15.84 21.35 -7.48
C ALA A 103 16.24 21.20 -8.96
N LEU A 104 17.54 21.04 -9.24
CA LEU A 104 18.05 20.92 -10.61
C LEU A 104 17.82 19.55 -11.24
N TYR A 105 17.95 18.46 -10.47
CA TYR A 105 17.74 17.11 -11.01
C TYR A 105 16.34 16.51 -10.73
N ARG A 106 15.49 17.23 -10.01
CA ARG A 106 14.09 16.83 -9.76
C ARG A 106 13.30 16.45 -11.02
N PRO A 107 13.41 17.15 -12.17
CA PRO A 107 12.74 16.74 -13.41
C PRO A 107 13.22 15.37 -13.89
N LEU A 108 14.52 15.07 -13.80
CA LEU A 108 15.11 13.80 -14.19
C LEU A 108 14.61 12.66 -13.29
N VAL A 109 14.52 12.89 -11.97
CA VAL A 109 13.94 11.93 -11.01
C VAL A 109 12.50 11.60 -11.39
N ARG A 110 11.71 12.60 -11.77
CA ARG A 110 10.32 12.38 -12.22
C ARG A 110 10.26 11.58 -13.51
N LEU A 111 11.09 11.94 -14.48
CA LEU A 111 11.17 11.19 -15.75
C LEU A 111 11.57 9.75 -15.52
N ALA A 112 12.60 9.49 -14.71
CA ALA A 112 13.05 8.15 -14.36
C ALA A 112 11.96 7.35 -13.63
N HIS A 113 11.20 8.00 -12.74
CA HIS A 113 10.07 7.39 -12.05
C HIS A 113 8.99 6.94 -13.05
N TYR A 114 8.57 7.82 -13.97
CA TYR A 114 7.55 7.45 -14.97
C TYR A 114 8.06 6.45 -16.00
N ALA A 115 9.34 6.48 -16.35
CA ALA A 115 9.95 5.47 -17.20
C ALA A 115 9.95 4.09 -16.53
N GLY A 116 10.34 4.03 -15.24
CA GLY A 116 10.28 2.80 -14.44
C GLY A 116 8.85 2.29 -14.30
N LEU A 117 7.89 3.17 -14.04
CA LEU A 117 6.48 2.83 -13.97
C LEU A 117 5.98 2.27 -15.31
N ARG A 118 6.31 2.91 -16.42
CA ARG A 118 5.95 2.41 -17.75
C ARG A 118 6.57 1.04 -18.05
N GLY A 119 7.81 0.81 -17.61
CA GLY A 119 8.47 -0.50 -17.70
C GLY A 119 7.72 -1.57 -16.89
N ALA A 120 7.39 -1.28 -15.65
CA ALA A 120 6.61 -2.17 -14.79
C ALA A 120 5.22 -2.49 -15.37
N LEU A 121 4.54 -1.51 -15.95
CA LEU A 121 3.24 -1.71 -16.59
C LEU A 121 3.30 -2.64 -17.81
N ARG A 122 4.44 -2.74 -18.48
CA ARG A 122 4.63 -3.65 -19.64
C ARG A 122 4.86 -5.10 -19.26
N SER A 123 5.19 -5.41 -18.00
CA SER A 123 5.36 -6.81 -17.56
C SER A 123 4.07 -7.63 -17.66
N GLY A 124 2.91 -6.98 -17.66
CA GLY A 124 1.62 -7.67 -17.64
C GLY A 124 1.19 -8.14 -16.25
N GLU A 125 2.05 -8.05 -15.25
CA GLU A 125 1.79 -8.46 -13.87
C GLU A 125 1.08 -7.37 -13.06
N GLY A 126 0.51 -7.73 -11.91
CA GLY A 126 -0.04 -6.78 -10.96
C GLY A 126 1.03 -5.82 -10.41
N VAL A 127 0.71 -4.55 -10.30
CA VAL A 127 1.67 -3.52 -9.87
C VAL A 127 1.09 -2.66 -8.77
N VAL A 128 1.87 -2.43 -7.71
CA VAL A 128 1.56 -1.48 -6.66
C VAL A 128 2.33 -0.18 -6.89
N VAL A 129 1.62 0.94 -6.95
CA VAL A 129 2.18 2.26 -7.27
C VAL A 129 1.97 3.22 -6.10
N HIS A 130 3.03 3.91 -5.70
CA HIS A 130 2.92 5.03 -4.77
C HIS A 130 2.51 6.31 -5.52
N ASP A 131 1.41 6.91 -5.11
CA ASP A 131 0.98 8.25 -5.55
C ASP A 131 0.68 9.15 -4.34
N CYS A 132 1.00 10.43 -4.47
CA CYS A 132 0.65 11.42 -3.44
C CYS A 132 -0.81 11.88 -3.52
N GLY A 133 -1.65 11.31 -4.37
CA GLY A 133 -3.06 11.62 -4.49
C GLY A 133 -3.39 13.00 -5.11
N THR A 134 -2.39 13.79 -5.47
CA THR A 134 -2.58 15.17 -5.96
C THR A 134 -2.74 15.28 -7.48
N GLN A 135 -2.47 14.20 -8.22
CA GLN A 135 -2.41 14.24 -9.68
C GLN A 135 -3.49 13.33 -10.30
N ALA A 136 -4.65 13.91 -10.57
CA ALA A 136 -5.78 13.18 -11.18
C ALA A 136 -5.41 12.55 -12.54
N TRP A 137 -4.58 13.23 -13.34
CA TRP A 137 -4.16 12.74 -14.66
C TRP A 137 -3.35 11.43 -14.57
N VAL A 138 -2.53 11.25 -13.51
CA VAL A 138 -1.79 10.00 -13.27
C VAL A 138 -2.76 8.85 -13.03
N ARG A 139 -3.76 9.05 -12.19
CA ARG A 139 -4.79 8.03 -11.94
C ARG A 139 -5.56 7.69 -13.19
N SER A 140 -5.99 8.70 -13.97
CA SER A 140 -6.66 8.48 -15.25
C SER A 140 -5.80 7.72 -16.25
N TRP A 141 -4.49 7.98 -16.28
CA TRP A 141 -3.55 7.24 -17.10
C TRP A 141 -3.42 5.79 -16.63
N LEU A 142 -3.22 5.56 -15.32
CA LEU A 142 -3.15 4.22 -14.73
C LEU A 142 -4.44 3.42 -14.96
N ALA A 143 -5.60 4.07 -14.84
CA ALA A 143 -6.89 3.43 -15.12
C ALA A 143 -7.03 2.99 -16.58
N ARG A 144 -6.56 3.80 -17.53
CA ARG A 144 -6.52 3.39 -18.95
C ARG A 144 -5.57 2.22 -19.18
N GLU A 145 -4.43 2.25 -18.52
CA GLU A 145 -3.43 1.20 -18.65
C GLU A 145 -3.91 -0.11 -18.01
N ALA A 146 -4.56 -0.06 -16.84
CA ALA A 146 -5.19 -1.23 -16.22
C ALA A 146 -6.19 -1.89 -17.17
N ARG A 147 -7.10 -1.11 -17.76
CA ARG A 147 -8.08 -1.63 -18.72
C ARG A 147 -7.44 -2.23 -19.98
N ARG A 148 -6.37 -1.62 -20.52
CA ARG A 148 -5.64 -2.18 -21.67
C ARG A 148 -5.05 -3.54 -21.40
N ARG A 149 -4.69 -3.82 -20.15
CA ARG A 149 -4.12 -5.07 -19.68
C ARG A 149 -5.15 -6.11 -19.31
N GLY A 150 -6.45 -5.76 -19.35
CA GLY A 150 -7.54 -6.60 -18.88
C GLY A 150 -7.61 -6.68 -17.34
N GLY A 151 -7.07 -5.68 -16.65
CA GLY A 151 -7.13 -5.50 -15.21
C GLY A 151 -7.93 -4.26 -14.81
N THR A 152 -7.98 -3.98 -13.52
CA THR A 152 -8.71 -2.88 -12.90
C THR A 152 -7.77 -1.99 -12.05
N LEU A 153 -8.22 -0.78 -11.72
CA LEU A 153 -7.49 0.14 -10.87
C LEU A 153 -8.14 0.22 -9.49
N HIS A 154 -7.37 -0.08 -8.47
CA HIS A 154 -7.78 -0.01 -7.07
C HIS A 154 -7.03 1.10 -6.32
N LEU A 155 -7.73 1.74 -5.38
CA LEU A 155 -7.13 2.71 -4.47
C LEU A 155 -6.97 2.10 -3.08
N LEU A 156 -5.79 2.27 -2.48
CA LEU A 156 -5.55 2.02 -1.06
C LEU A 156 -5.21 3.36 -0.40
N LEU A 157 -6.14 3.87 0.40
CA LEU A 157 -6.02 5.17 1.05
C LEU A 157 -5.59 5.00 2.50
N LEU A 158 -4.37 5.43 2.80
CA LEU A 158 -3.85 5.45 4.17
C LEU A 158 -4.26 6.77 4.82
N ASP A 159 -5.29 6.68 5.67
CA ASP A 159 -5.85 7.77 6.43
C ASP A 159 -5.17 7.84 7.80
N VAL A 160 -4.38 8.87 8.01
CA VAL A 160 -3.73 9.16 9.28
C VAL A 160 -3.91 10.63 9.63
N THR A 161 -3.82 10.96 10.91
CA THR A 161 -3.90 12.36 11.34
C THR A 161 -2.74 13.19 10.77
N ALA A 162 -2.94 14.50 10.69
CA ALA A 162 -1.89 15.40 10.24
C ALA A 162 -0.66 15.34 11.16
N ASP A 163 -0.89 15.20 12.47
CA ASP A 163 0.18 15.16 13.48
C ASP A 163 1.02 13.90 13.35
N THR A 164 0.38 12.72 13.20
CA THR A 164 1.08 11.45 12.91
C THR A 164 1.91 11.53 11.62
N ALA A 165 1.37 12.17 10.58
CA ALA A 165 2.09 12.34 9.32
C ALA A 165 3.30 13.28 9.46
N LEU A 166 3.17 14.36 10.22
CA LEU A 166 4.27 15.30 10.51
C LEU A 166 5.37 14.65 11.35
N GLU A 167 4.99 13.84 12.34
CA GLU A 167 5.93 13.05 13.14
C GLU A 167 6.75 12.09 12.25
N GLY A 168 6.10 11.31 11.40
CA GLY A 168 6.77 10.43 10.46
C GLY A 168 7.63 11.16 9.41
N GLN A 169 7.44 12.47 9.19
CA GLN A 169 8.37 13.28 8.41
C GLN A 169 9.61 13.67 9.24
N ARG A 170 9.43 14.05 10.52
CA ARG A 170 10.52 14.40 11.42
C ARG A 170 11.48 13.23 11.64
N GLU A 171 10.93 12.04 11.91
CA GLU A 171 11.71 10.80 12.08
C GLU A 171 12.61 10.48 10.89
N ARG A 172 12.16 10.81 9.66
CA ARG A 172 12.95 10.59 8.43
C ARG A 172 13.95 11.70 8.12
N GLY A 173 14.01 12.78 8.93
CA GLY A 173 14.84 13.94 8.66
C GLY A 173 14.54 14.67 7.35
N ARG A 174 13.38 14.39 6.73
CA ARG A 174 12.97 14.93 5.43
C ARG A 174 11.53 15.40 5.49
N GLY A 175 11.31 16.70 5.54
CA GLY A 175 10.00 17.32 5.47
C GLY A 175 9.68 17.84 4.07
N VAL A 176 8.40 17.96 3.78
CA VAL A 176 7.92 18.84 2.71
C VAL A 176 7.64 20.23 3.30
N SER A 177 7.68 21.28 2.47
CA SER A 177 7.33 22.61 2.94
C SER A 177 5.90 22.63 3.51
N ARG A 178 5.66 23.53 4.48
CA ARG A 178 4.33 23.70 5.10
C ARG A 178 3.23 23.91 4.05
N TYR A 179 3.49 24.71 3.04
CA TYR A 179 2.56 24.92 1.93
C TYR A 179 2.27 23.62 1.16
N ALA A 180 3.31 22.85 0.80
CA ALA A 180 3.13 21.58 0.11
C ALA A 180 2.36 20.57 0.97
N PHE A 181 2.65 20.52 2.28
CA PHE A 181 1.92 19.65 3.20
C PHE A 181 0.43 20.00 3.26
N LEU A 182 0.07 21.28 3.43
CA LEU A 182 -1.33 21.73 3.47
C LEU A 182 -2.07 21.41 2.16
N ARG A 183 -1.42 21.59 1.03
CA ARG A 183 -1.98 21.21 -0.27
C ARG A 183 -2.24 19.73 -0.38
N HIS A 184 -1.29 18.91 0.05
CA HIS A 184 -1.47 17.44 0.10
C HIS A 184 -2.58 17.04 1.06
N ARG A 185 -2.64 17.64 2.24
CA ARG A 185 -3.71 17.40 3.22
C ARG A 185 -5.07 17.70 2.63
N GLY A 186 -5.24 18.86 2.02
CA GLY A 186 -6.51 19.21 1.37
C GLY A 186 -6.91 18.25 0.25
N ALA A 187 -5.95 17.79 -0.56
CA ALA A 187 -6.22 16.81 -1.63
C ALA A 187 -6.59 15.42 -1.06
N ALA A 188 -5.84 14.92 -0.07
CA ALA A 188 -6.11 13.64 0.57
C ALA A 188 -7.47 13.65 1.29
N SER A 189 -7.78 14.69 2.05
CA SER A 189 -9.07 14.82 2.75
C SER A 189 -10.27 14.88 1.78
N ARG A 190 -10.13 15.56 0.63
CA ARG A 190 -11.19 15.56 -0.39
C ARG A 190 -11.38 14.17 -0.99
N LEU A 191 -10.30 13.47 -1.27
CA LEU A 191 -10.34 12.13 -1.83
C LEU A 191 -10.98 11.13 -0.86
N ILE A 192 -10.58 11.16 0.42
CA ILE A 192 -11.17 10.32 1.47
C ILE A 192 -12.66 10.58 1.59
N ARG A 193 -13.09 11.83 1.76
CA ARG A 193 -14.52 12.19 1.83
C ARG A 193 -15.31 11.81 0.58
N SER A 194 -14.71 11.85 -0.61
CA SER A 194 -15.35 11.37 -1.84
C SER A 194 -15.61 9.87 -1.77
N VAL A 195 -14.58 9.11 -1.40
CA VAL A 195 -14.65 7.65 -1.25
C VAL A 195 -15.64 7.24 -0.16
N GLU A 196 -15.67 7.94 0.98
CA GLU A 196 -16.64 7.70 2.07
C GLU A 196 -18.09 7.84 1.60
N ARG A 197 -18.37 8.70 0.63
CA ARG A 197 -19.69 8.84 0.01
C ARG A 197 -19.96 7.82 -1.11
N GLY A 198 -19.01 6.94 -1.41
CA GLY A 198 -19.10 6.02 -2.54
C GLY A 198 -18.66 6.61 -3.88
N ASP A 199 -18.22 7.88 -3.89
CA ASP A 199 -17.78 8.57 -5.11
C ASP A 199 -16.31 8.22 -5.40
N LEU A 200 -16.05 7.21 -6.19
CA LEU A 200 -14.69 6.88 -6.61
C LEU A 200 -14.17 7.83 -7.69
N PRO A 201 -12.87 8.14 -7.68
CA PRO A 201 -12.25 8.85 -8.78
C PRO A 201 -12.43 8.13 -10.10
N GLN A 202 -12.58 8.91 -11.18
CA GLN A 202 -12.82 8.36 -12.51
C GLN A 202 -11.80 7.28 -12.89
N GLY A 203 -12.31 6.12 -13.25
CA GLY A 203 -11.53 4.96 -13.69
C GLY A 203 -10.99 4.08 -12.58
N CYS A 204 -11.34 4.36 -11.31
CA CYS A 204 -11.09 3.46 -10.20
C CYS A 204 -12.29 2.54 -9.99
N ASP A 205 -12.04 1.27 -9.78
CA ASP A 205 -13.08 0.24 -9.66
C ASP A 205 -13.35 -0.10 -8.18
N SER A 206 -12.37 0.11 -7.31
CA SER A 206 -12.57 0.00 -5.87
C SER A 206 -11.67 0.93 -5.07
N ALA A 207 -12.03 1.14 -3.81
CA ALA A 207 -11.20 1.81 -2.82
C ALA A 207 -11.22 1.08 -1.48
N VAL A 208 -10.07 1.07 -0.81
CA VAL A 208 -9.90 0.56 0.55
C VAL A 208 -9.38 1.70 1.41
N LEU A 209 -10.09 2.04 2.47
CA LEU A 209 -9.67 2.97 3.50
C LEU A 209 -9.01 2.18 4.64
N ILE A 210 -7.81 2.55 5.02
CA ILE A 210 -7.08 1.98 6.16
C ILE A 210 -6.52 3.10 7.03
N ASP A 211 -6.55 2.91 8.32
CA ASP A 211 -5.83 3.72 9.30
C ASP A 211 -4.43 3.16 9.60
N ARG A 212 -3.77 3.70 10.59
CA ARG A 212 -2.45 3.24 11.03
C ARG A 212 -2.49 1.81 11.54
N ASP A 213 -3.48 1.48 12.37
CA ASP A 213 -3.60 0.16 13.00
C ASP A 213 -3.87 -0.92 11.95
N ALA A 214 -4.79 -0.68 11.02
CA ALA A 214 -5.04 -1.57 9.89
C ALA A 214 -3.78 -1.74 9.01
N ALA A 215 -3.06 -0.64 8.76
CA ALA A 215 -1.81 -0.70 8.00
C ALA A 215 -0.75 -1.53 8.73
N ASP A 216 -0.64 -1.44 10.06
CA ASP A 216 0.35 -2.19 10.84
C ASP A 216 0.04 -3.69 10.92
N VAL A 217 -1.23 -4.07 10.90
CA VAL A 217 -1.69 -5.47 10.83
C VAL A 217 -1.51 -6.06 9.43
N LEU A 218 -1.65 -5.26 8.36
CA LEU A 218 -1.58 -5.72 6.98
C LEU A 218 -0.18 -6.25 6.63
N ARG A 219 -0.07 -7.55 6.34
CA ARG A 219 1.18 -8.27 6.04
C ARG A 219 1.41 -8.51 4.56
N ARG A 220 0.32 -8.55 3.76
CA ARG A 220 0.41 -8.86 2.33
C ARG A 220 -0.53 -7.98 1.52
N ILE A 221 0.04 -7.35 0.51
CA ILE A 221 -0.67 -6.75 -0.62
C ILE A 221 -0.17 -7.52 -1.84
N GLY A 222 -1.04 -8.30 -2.46
CA GLY A 222 -0.62 -9.23 -3.52
C GLY A 222 -1.66 -9.37 -4.61
N PHE A 223 -1.30 -10.20 -5.60
CA PHE A 223 -2.12 -10.50 -6.75
C PHE A 223 -2.36 -12.00 -6.80
N THR A 224 -3.58 -12.40 -7.16
CA THR A 224 -3.92 -13.81 -7.38
C THR A 224 -3.38 -14.20 -8.76
N GLY A 225 -2.53 -15.20 -8.80
CA GLY A 225 -2.02 -15.83 -10.01
C GLY A 225 -2.52 -17.24 -10.09
#